data_291dca76bc68db627317ce3853e5abc9
#
_entry.id   291dca76bc68db627317ce3853e5abc9
#
_cell.length_a   1.000
_cell.length_b   1.000
_cell.length_c   1.000
_cell.angle_alpha   90.00
_cell.angle_beta   90.00
_cell.angle_gamma   90.00
#
_symmetry.space_group_name_H-M   'P 1'
#
loop_
_entity.id
_entity.type
_entity.pdbx_description
1 polymer ?
#
loop_
_entity_poly.entity_id
_entity_poly.type
_entity_poly.pdbx_seq_one_letter_code
_entity_poly.pdbx_strand_id
1 'polypeptide(L)'
;HAVLTSWAAARRQAWLSIVLARWSGLVSGGLCLGAVSGGLIAASSPEVMLNALPPSAFYLLAGVSFGLFVLDLFYARNTAPQRVSWLSRHLWRMGFAFFLATGIFFFGNNHVLPEALRTPLVLSVPVLTVIGWTLVFGVKVRLAAGRMQR
;
A
#
# COMPACT_ATOMS: atom_id res chain seq x y z
N HIS A 1 -0.30 6.52 6.84
CA HIS A 1 0.94 5.76 7.02
C HIS A 1 1.79 5.78 5.74
N ALA A 2 1.36 5.17 4.61
CA ALA A 2 2.11 5.11 3.35
C ALA A 2 2.54 6.51 2.84
N VAL A 3 1.65 7.50 2.95
CA VAL A 3 1.93 8.90 2.55
C VAL A 3 3.04 9.53 3.40
N LEU A 4 3.00 9.38 4.72
CA LEU A 4 4.01 9.95 5.62
C LEU A 4 5.40 9.38 5.37
N THR A 5 5.49 8.07 5.18
CA THR A 5 6.77 7.41 4.88
C THR A 5 7.29 7.72 3.47
N SER A 6 6.40 7.98 2.50
CA SER A 6 6.77 8.49 1.17
C SER A 6 7.34 9.90 1.24
N TRP A 7 6.69 10.78 2.01
CA TRP A 7 7.12 12.16 2.20
C TRP A 7 8.50 12.23 2.89
N ALA A 8 8.72 11.41 3.93
CA ALA A 8 10.02 11.32 4.59
C ALA A 8 11.12 10.83 3.66
N ALA A 9 10.81 9.85 2.79
CA ALA A 9 11.74 9.39 1.77
C ALA A 9 12.13 10.51 0.81
N ALA A 10 11.20 11.40 0.44
CA ALA A 10 11.45 12.52 -0.46
C ALA A 10 12.39 13.59 0.15
N ARG A 11 12.39 13.79 1.47
CA ARG A 11 13.22 14.79 2.15
C ARG A 11 14.71 14.45 2.30
N ARG A 12 15.16 13.27 1.87
CA ARG A 12 16.55 12.79 1.90
C ARG A 12 17.23 12.81 3.29
N GLN A 13 16.49 12.93 4.37
CA GLN A 13 17.03 12.88 5.73
C GLN A 13 17.14 11.42 6.16
N ALA A 14 18.34 10.85 6.06
CA ALA A 14 18.58 9.42 6.29
C ALA A 14 18.07 8.94 7.67
N TRP A 15 18.36 9.70 8.74
CA TRP A 15 17.92 9.34 10.09
C TRP A 15 16.39 9.36 10.24
N LEU A 16 15.72 10.39 9.67
CA LEU A 16 14.27 10.50 9.72
C LEU A 16 13.58 9.35 8.96
N SER A 17 14.17 8.95 7.82
CA SER A 17 13.64 7.84 7.04
C SER A 17 13.78 6.49 7.75
N ILE A 18 14.85 6.28 8.53
CA ILE A 18 15.06 5.06 9.33
C ILE A 18 14.09 5.04 10.53
N VAL A 19 13.98 6.14 11.26
CA VAL A 19 13.06 6.25 12.40
C VAL A 19 11.61 6.02 11.93
N LEU A 20 11.19 6.71 10.87
CA LEU A 20 9.86 6.54 10.30
C LEU A 20 9.64 5.14 9.71
N ALA A 21 10.68 4.47 9.18
CA ALA A 21 10.57 3.08 8.74
C ALA A 21 10.33 2.12 9.91
N ARG A 22 10.97 2.35 11.06
CA ARG A 22 10.75 1.54 12.28
C ARG A 22 9.33 1.75 12.83
N TRP A 23 8.90 2.99 12.99
CA TRP A 23 7.53 3.29 13.42
C TRP A 23 6.48 2.78 12.43
N SER A 24 6.75 2.90 11.15
CA SER A 24 5.96 2.35 10.06
C SER A 24 5.79 0.84 10.17
N GLY A 25 6.89 0.13 10.46
CA GLY A 25 6.86 -1.31 10.69
C GLY A 25 5.97 -1.69 11.89
N LEU A 26 6.07 -0.97 13.02
CA LEU A 26 5.21 -1.21 14.18
C LEU A 26 3.73 -0.99 13.84
N VAL A 27 3.40 0.08 13.13
CA VAL A 27 2.01 0.34 12.70
C VAL A 27 1.51 -0.74 11.74
N SER A 28 2.31 -1.13 10.74
CA SER A 28 1.94 -2.19 9.79
C SER A 28 1.80 -3.55 10.47
N GLY A 29 2.68 -3.85 11.42
CA GLY A 29 2.59 -5.06 12.23
C GLY A 29 1.35 -5.08 13.12
N GLY A 30 1.04 -3.97 13.78
CA GLY A 30 -0.17 -3.81 14.59
C GLY A 30 -1.45 -3.95 13.76
N LEU A 31 -1.49 -3.33 12.57
CA LEU A 31 -2.61 -3.48 11.63
C LEU A 31 -2.76 -4.92 11.14
N CYS A 32 -1.65 -5.62 10.88
CA CYS A 32 -1.68 -7.03 10.49
C CYS A 32 -2.28 -7.88 11.58
N LEU A 33 -1.81 -7.74 12.82
CA LEU A 33 -2.34 -8.48 13.98
C LEU A 33 -3.81 -8.16 14.23
N GLY A 34 -4.20 -6.89 14.19
CA GLY A 34 -5.60 -6.46 14.32
C GLY A 34 -6.50 -7.03 13.22
N ALA A 35 -6.02 -7.06 11.98
CA ALA A 35 -6.76 -7.63 10.86
C ALA A 35 -6.90 -9.17 10.99
N VAL A 36 -5.85 -9.88 11.39
CA VAL A 36 -5.94 -11.33 11.66
C VAL A 36 -6.95 -11.60 12.77
N SER A 37 -6.85 -10.88 13.89
CA SER A 37 -7.79 -11.01 15.01
C SER A 37 -9.23 -10.72 14.58
N GLY A 38 -9.46 -9.65 13.81
CA GLY A 38 -10.77 -9.32 13.25
C GLY A 38 -11.32 -10.40 12.33
N GLY A 39 -10.47 -11.01 11.51
CA GLY A 39 -10.82 -12.14 10.65
C GLY A 39 -11.23 -13.39 11.42
N LEU A 40 -10.51 -13.71 12.49
CA LEU A 40 -10.84 -14.83 13.38
C LEU A 40 -12.17 -14.61 14.11
N ILE A 41 -12.39 -13.38 14.63
CA ILE A 41 -13.66 -13.02 15.29
C ILE A 41 -14.81 -13.10 14.28
N ALA A 42 -14.64 -12.56 13.06
CA ALA A 42 -15.65 -12.63 12.02
C ALA A 42 -15.97 -14.08 11.62
N ALA A 43 -14.97 -14.95 11.55
CA ALA A 43 -15.16 -16.36 11.22
C ALA A 43 -15.88 -17.15 12.34
N SER A 44 -15.72 -16.73 13.60
CA SER A 44 -16.36 -17.35 14.75
C SER A 44 -17.76 -16.78 15.07
N SER A 45 -18.16 -15.67 14.42
CA SER A 45 -19.47 -15.07 14.63
C SER A 45 -20.58 -15.88 13.96
N PRO A 46 -21.80 -15.92 14.52
CA PRO A 46 -22.94 -16.67 13.94
C PRO A 46 -23.29 -16.23 12.51
N GLU A 47 -23.09 -14.94 12.22
CA GLU A 47 -23.38 -14.36 10.90
C GLU A 47 -22.19 -14.48 9.93
N VAL A 48 -21.05 -15.01 10.38
CA VAL A 48 -19.77 -15.08 9.61
C VAL A 48 -19.39 -13.71 9.04
N MET A 49 -19.70 -12.66 9.80
CA MET A 49 -19.40 -11.25 9.45
C MET A 49 -19.06 -10.46 10.71
N LEU A 50 -18.20 -9.46 10.56
CA LEU A 50 -17.92 -8.45 11.59
C LEU A 50 -18.05 -7.07 10.97
N ASN A 51 -18.93 -6.22 11.48
CA ASN A 51 -19.25 -4.90 10.91
C ASN A 51 -19.58 -4.96 9.41
N ALA A 52 -20.43 -5.92 9.00
CA ALA A 52 -20.82 -6.18 7.62
C ALA A 52 -19.66 -6.57 6.67
N LEU A 53 -18.49 -6.96 7.21
CA LEU A 53 -17.35 -7.41 6.44
C LEU A 53 -17.13 -8.92 6.64
N PRO A 54 -16.90 -9.69 5.57
CA PRO A 54 -16.59 -11.11 5.66
C PRO A 54 -15.13 -11.32 6.14
N PRO A 55 -14.80 -12.49 6.70
CA PRO A 55 -13.44 -12.83 7.15
C PRO A 55 -12.37 -12.64 6.07
N SER A 56 -12.71 -12.90 4.80
CA SER A 56 -11.80 -12.74 3.66
C SER A 56 -11.30 -11.31 3.49
N ALA A 57 -12.12 -10.30 3.79
CA ALA A 57 -11.72 -8.90 3.73
C ALA A 57 -10.64 -8.59 4.78
N PHE A 58 -10.78 -9.14 5.98
CA PHE A 58 -9.79 -8.99 7.05
C PHE A 58 -8.48 -9.71 6.72
N TYR A 59 -8.53 -10.93 6.17
CA TYR A 59 -7.32 -11.67 5.77
C TYR A 59 -6.59 -11.01 4.60
N LEU A 60 -7.32 -10.41 3.66
CA LEU A 60 -6.72 -9.61 2.59
C LEU A 60 -5.99 -8.38 3.17
N LEU A 61 -6.64 -7.67 4.09
CA LEU A 61 -6.02 -6.53 4.78
C LEU A 61 -4.78 -6.95 5.59
N ALA A 62 -4.85 -8.11 6.26
CA ALA A 62 -3.72 -8.69 6.98
C ALA A 62 -2.54 -8.99 6.04
N GLY A 63 -2.80 -9.62 4.89
CA GLY A 63 -1.77 -9.93 3.89
C GLY A 63 -1.09 -8.68 3.33
N VAL A 64 -1.87 -7.65 3.01
CA VAL A 64 -1.36 -6.35 2.56
C VAL A 64 -0.49 -5.69 3.65
N SER A 65 -0.99 -5.66 4.89
CA SER A 65 -0.28 -5.06 6.03
C SER A 65 1.02 -5.83 6.35
N PHE A 66 0.99 -7.15 6.24
CA PHE A 66 2.18 -8.00 6.39
C PHE A 66 3.21 -7.71 5.30
N GLY A 67 2.81 -7.60 4.04
CA GLY A 67 3.71 -7.24 2.95
C GLY A 67 4.40 -5.89 3.18
N LEU A 68 3.65 -4.87 3.63
CA LEU A 68 4.20 -3.56 3.99
C LEU A 68 5.17 -3.66 5.18
N PHE A 69 4.84 -4.45 6.20
CA PHE A 69 5.71 -4.70 7.36
C PHE A 69 7.04 -5.30 6.94
N VAL A 70 7.02 -6.35 6.11
CA VAL A 70 8.22 -7.02 5.59
C VAL A 70 9.09 -6.04 4.80
N LEU A 71 8.49 -5.24 3.90
CA LEU A 71 9.21 -4.22 3.13
C LEU A 71 9.85 -3.16 4.03
N ASP A 72 9.18 -2.73 5.09
CA ASP A 72 9.72 -1.77 6.05
C ASP A 72 10.87 -2.37 6.87
N LEU A 73 10.77 -3.64 7.25
CA LEU A 73 11.81 -4.36 7.96
C LEU A 73 13.07 -4.52 7.11
N PHE A 74 12.93 -4.92 5.84
CA PHE A 74 14.05 -4.97 4.89
C PHE A 74 14.72 -3.61 4.71
N TYR A 75 13.93 -2.55 4.61
CA TYR A 75 14.48 -1.22 4.48
C TYR A 75 15.20 -0.74 5.75
N ALA A 76 14.66 -1.03 6.93
CA ALA A 76 15.28 -0.65 8.19
C ALA A 76 16.63 -1.37 8.45
N ARG A 77 16.83 -2.53 7.83
CA ARG A 77 18.08 -3.31 7.92
C ARG A 77 19.14 -2.86 6.91
N ASN A 78 18.72 -2.36 5.74
CA ASN A 78 19.63 -1.92 4.69
C ASN A 78 20.03 -0.46 4.91
N THR A 79 21.19 -0.25 5.51
CA THR A 79 21.73 1.07 5.88
C THR A 79 22.40 1.83 4.73
N ALA A 80 22.54 1.26 3.56
CA ALA A 80 23.17 1.91 2.42
C ALA A 80 22.17 2.83 1.68
N PRO A 81 22.33 4.17 1.74
CA PRO A 81 21.44 5.10 1.04
C PRO A 81 21.82 5.17 -0.44
N GLN A 82 21.35 4.24 -1.25
CA GLN A 82 21.45 4.37 -2.70
C GLN A 82 20.41 5.40 -3.17
N ARG A 83 20.88 6.39 -3.93
CA ARG A 83 20.07 7.52 -4.45
C ARG A 83 18.81 7.09 -5.21
N VAL A 84 18.81 5.88 -5.75
CA VAL A 84 17.70 5.27 -6.52
C VAL A 84 16.66 4.64 -5.63
N SER A 85 17.05 4.14 -4.46
CA SER A 85 16.14 3.41 -3.56
C SER A 85 15.05 4.30 -2.96
N TRP A 86 15.35 5.59 -2.67
CA TRP A 86 14.38 6.50 -2.08
C TRP A 86 13.26 6.89 -3.05
N LEU A 87 13.60 7.17 -4.33
CA LEU A 87 12.61 7.54 -5.35
C LEU A 87 11.71 6.37 -5.71
N SER A 88 12.29 5.18 -5.89
CA SER A 88 11.54 3.95 -6.12
C SER A 88 10.58 3.65 -4.95
N ARG A 89 11.05 3.83 -3.71
CA ARG A 89 10.22 3.66 -2.52
C ARG A 89 9.08 4.68 -2.44
N HIS A 90 9.39 5.95 -2.74
CA HIS A 90 8.38 7.01 -2.78
C HIS A 90 7.28 6.68 -3.81
N LEU A 91 7.67 6.36 -5.04
CA LEU A 91 6.74 6.03 -6.11
C LEU A 91 5.87 4.82 -5.79
N TRP A 92 6.49 3.74 -5.29
CA TRP A 92 5.76 2.53 -4.92
C TRP A 92 4.73 2.79 -3.83
N ARG A 93 5.11 3.51 -2.75
CA ARG A 93 4.21 3.79 -1.63
C ARG A 93 3.10 4.76 -1.99
N MET A 94 3.40 5.79 -2.79
CA MET A 94 2.36 6.69 -3.30
C MET A 94 1.42 5.96 -4.25
N GLY A 95 1.94 5.19 -5.19
CA GLY A 95 1.15 4.36 -6.10
C GLY A 95 0.24 3.38 -5.36
N PHE A 96 0.76 2.73 -4.31
CA PHE A 96 -0.02 1.84 -3.46
C PHE A 96 -1.12 2.59 -2.68
N ALA A 97 -0.82 3.77 -2.12
CA ALA A 97 -1.81 4.59 -1.44
C ALA A 97 -2.92 5.04 -2.39
N PHE A 98 -2.58 5.45 -3.62
CA PHE A 98 -3.55 5.80 -4.66
C PHE A 98 -4.36 4.58 -5.11
N PHE A 99 -3.74 3.42 -5.26
CA PHE A 99 -4.43 2.17 -5.57
C PHE A 99 -5.50 1.84 -4.53
N LEU A 100 -5.16 1.90 -3.23
CA LEU A 100 -6.11 1.67 -2.15
C LEU A 100 -7.24 2.71 -2.14
N ALA A 101 -6.89 4.00 -2.24
CA ALA A 101 -7.88 5.08 -2.25
C ALA A 101 -8.85 4.93 -3.42
N THR A 102 -8.33 4.66 -4.62
CA THR A 102 -9.13 4.47 -5.84
C THR A 102 -9.99 3.22 -5.74
N GLY A 103 -9.44 2.10 -5.24
CA GLY A 103 -10.17 0.86 -5.04
C GLY A 103 -11.33 1.03 -4.04
N ILE A 104 -11.08 1.64 -2.89
CA ILE A 104 -12.11 1.90 -1.89
C ILE A 104 -13.20 2.83 -2.44
N PHE A 105 -12.81 3.89 -3.16
CA PHE A 105 -13.79 4.82 -3.72
C PHE A 105 -14.65 4.15 -4.79
N PHE A 106 -14.08 3.53 -5.81
CA PHE A 106 -14.83 3.00 -6.94
C PHE A 106 -15.54 1.68 -6.63
N PHE A 107 -14.97 0.81 -5.83
CA PHE A 107 -15.61 -0.47 -5.49
C PHE A 107 -16.37 -0.43 -4.16
N GLY A 108 -15.88 0.32 -3.16
CA GLY A 108 -16.52 0.42 -1.84
C GLY A 108 -17.68 1.41 -1.78
N ASN A 109 -17.57 2.54 -2.52
CA ASN A 109 -18.56 3.61 -2.52
C ASN A 109 -19.24 3.79 -3.89
N ASN A 110 -19.37 2.74 -4.66
CA ASN A 110 -19.97 2.76 -5.99
C ASN A 110 -21.43 3.28 -6.03
N HIS A 111 -22.14 3.23 -4.88
CA HIS A 111 -23.49 3.73 -4.73
C HIS A 111 -23.61 5.25 -4.97
N VAL A 112 -22.52 6.00 -4.82
CA VAL A 112 -22.45 7.45 -5.09
C VAL A 112 -22.44 7.75 -6.59
N LEU A 113 -22.03 6.78 -7.41
CA LEU A 113 -21.93 6.94 -8.86
C LEU A 113 -23.29 6.72 -9.56
N PRO A 114 -23.54 7.38 -10.72
CA PRO A 114 -24.69 7.05 -11.56
C PRO A 114 -24.71 5.57 -11.95
N GLU A 115 -25.88 4.98 -12.07
CA GLU A 115 -26.04 3.53 -12.36
C GLU A 115 -25.31 3.08 -13.63
N ALA A 116 -25.29 3.90 -14.67
CA ALA A 116 -24.59 3.62 -15.91
C ALA A 116 -23.07 3.42 -15.74
N LEU A 117 -22.48 3.98 -14.68
CA LEU A 117 -21.04 3.89 -14.37
C LEU A 117 -20.69 2.81 -13.35
N ARG A 118 -21.68 2.11 -12.81
CA ARG A 118 -21.48 1.05 -11.79
C ARG A 118 -21.05 -0.31 -12.36
N THR A 119 -20.80 -0.40 -13.65
CA THR A 119 -20.33 -1.65 -14.25
C THR A 119 -18.91 -1.99 -13.76
N PRO A 120 -18.62 -3.25 -13.42
CA PRO A 120 -17.28 -3.66 -12.92
C PRO A 120 -16.15 -3.24 -13.85
N LEU A 121 -16.39 -3.22 -15.16
CA LEU A 121 -15.42 -2.81 -16.16
C LEU A 121 -15.09 -1.31 -16.03
N VAL A 122 -16.08 -0.45 -15.91
CA VAL A 122 -15.89 1.00 -15.77
C VAL A 122 -15.22 1.32 -14.44
N LEU A 123 -15.61 0.65 -13.33
CA LEU A 123 -15.03 0.83 -12.01
C LEU A 123 -13.56 0.38 -11.94
N SER A 124 -13.16 -0.59 -12.75
CA SER A 124 -11.77 -1.06 -12.78
C SER A 124 -10.83 -0.13 -13.55
N VAL A 125 -11.31 0.68 -14.50
CA VAL A 125 -10.47 1.58 -15.31
C VAL A 125 -9.60 2.52 -14.48
N PRO A 126 -10.12 3.28 -13.49
CA PRO A 126 -9.29 4.17 -12.68
C PRO A 126 -8.24 3.39 -11.86
N VAL A 127 -8.61 2.23 -11.33
CA VAL A 127 -7.71 1.37 -10.54
C VAL A 127 -6.57 0.83 -11.42
N LEU A 128 -6.89 0.32 -12.61
CA LEU A 128 -5.90 -0.17 -13.57
C LEU A 128 -5.00 0.96 -14.08
N THR A 129 -5.54 2.17 -14.24
CA THR A 129 -4.76 3.35 -14.62
C THR A 129 -3.70 3.68 -13.56
N VAL A 130 -4.05 3.65 -12.27
CA VAL A 130 -3.10 3.88 -11.16
C VAL A 130 -2.03 2.80 -11.14
N ILE A 131 -2.39 1.53 -11.33
CA ILE A 131 -1.43 0.42 -11.41
C ILE A 131 -0.48 0.63 -12.59
N GLY A 132 -1.01 0.84 -13.79
CA GLY A 132 -0.22 1.04 -15.01
C GLY A 132 0.74 2.21 -14.89
N TRP A 133 0.27 3.35 -14.37
CA TRP A 133 1.09 4.53 -14.12
C TRP A 133 2.22 4.24 -13.14
N THR A 134 1.92 3.60 -12.01
CA THR A 134 2.92 3.24 -10.98
C THR A 134 4.00 2.32 -11.57
N LEU A 135 3.62 1.33 -12.37
CA LEU A 135 4.55 0.41 -13.02
C LEU A 135 5.44 1.13 -14.03
N VAL A 136 4.86 1.95 -14.92
CA VAL A 136 5.62 2.70 -15.94
C VAL A 136 6.67 3.61 -15.30
N PHE A 137 6.28 4.37 -14.28
CA PHE A 137 7.24 5.24 -13.58
C PHE A 137 8.26 4.45 -12.77
N GLY A 138 7.85 3.34 -12.15
CA GLY A 138 8.77 2.44 -11.45
C GLY A 138 9.85 1.88 -12.38
N VAL A 139 9.49 1.46 -13.58
CA VAL A 139 10.44 0.97 -14.60
C VAL A 139 11.33 2.12 -15.10
N LYS A 140 10.77 3.30 -15.44
CA LYS A 140 11.56 4.46 -15.88
C LYS A 140 12.63 4.86 -14.86
N VAL A 141 12.28 4.89 -13.57
CA VAL A 141 13.24 5.23 -12.49
C VAL A 141 14.35 4.20 -12.39
N ARG A 142 14.03 2.90 -12.50
CA ARG A 142 15.05 1.84 -12.48
C ARG A 142 16.00 1.91 -13.67
N LEU A 143 15.46 2.14 -14.88
CA LEU A 143 16.28 2.28 -16.09
C LEU A 143 17.17 3.51 -16.07
N ALA A 144 16.66 4.66 -15.60
CA ALA A 144 17.47 5.87 -15.42
C ALA A 144 18.59 5.67 -14.43
N ALA A 145 18.37 4.91 -13.37
CA ALA A 145 19.36 4.57 -12.38
C ALA A 145 20.50 3.70 -12.92
N GLY A 146 20.16 2.69 -13.71
CA GLY A 146 21.16 1.82 -14.35
C GLY A 146 22.06 2.55 -15.35
N ARG A 147 21.55 3.63 -15.97
CA ARG A 147 22.35 4.50 -16.87
C ARG A 147 23.35 5.41 -16.15
N MET A 148 23.08 5.79 -14.90
CA MET A 148 23.99 6.63 -14.11
C MET A 148 25.12 5.85 -13.42
N GLN A 149 25.07 4.53 -13.46
CA GLN A 149 26.10 3.65 -12.87
C GLN A 149 27.12 3.13 -13.91
N ARG A 150 26.88 3.41 -15.18
CA ARG A 150 27.81 3.14 -16.29
C ARG A 150 28.55 4.42 -16.68
#